data_981fd12ff80c8505ebc68138c7e10b36
#
_entry.id   981fd12ff80c8505ebc68138c7e10b36
#
_cell.length_a   1.000
_cell.length_b   1.000
_cell.length_c   1.000
_cell.angle_alpha   90.00
_cell.angle_beta   90.00
_cell.angle_gamma   90.00
#
_symmetry.space_group_name_H-M   'P 1'
#
loop_
_entity.id
_entity.type
_entity.pdbx_description
1 polymer ?
#
loop_
_entity_poly.entity_id
_entity_poly.type
_entity_poly.pdbx_seq_one_letter_code
_entity_poly.pdbx_strand_id
1 'polypeptide(L)'
;ALEVDYFRVARDRYFVPISVKIPGSAVGLTKKGARETTDLDFIGQVHDASGRLISGVRDQINVKLSAADAALMDRRHLQYDTGLTVGPGNYSLTFLAREDQTGKMGTFETRFTVPDLNTGKNLRVSSVILSSQKEAVSAAVGAADNNKKLLANHPLVQGGQKIVPSITRVFRKDQTLQVYFEVYDPSPDPEQKTPNVLAAVELMQGGRKVLSSEPMRVSKLATTRPGVAPFSFQIPLARLQPGEYISQVNV
;
A
#
# COMPACT_ATOMS: atom_id res chain seq x y z
N ALA A 1 10.75 -0.75 -8.54
CA ALA A 1 10.22 -1.73 -7.57
C ALA A 1 8.70 -1.65 -7.54
N LEU A 2 8.05 -2.76 -7.22
CA LEU A 2 6.59 -2.88 -7.20
C LEU A 2 6.19 -3.67 -5.95
N GLU A 3 5.09 -3.25 -5.29
CA GLU A 3 4.44 -3.94 -4.17
C GLU A 3 2.96 -4.14 -4.50
N VAL A 4 2.44 -5.30 -4.12
CA VAL A 4 1.04 -5.69 -4.30
C VAL A 4 0.53 -6.25 -3.00
N ASP A 5 -0.56 -5.71 -2.52
CA ASP A 5 -1.20 -6.10 -1.26
C ASP A 5 -2.66 -6.49 -1.48
N TYR A 6 -3.35 -6.92 -0.44
CA TYR A 6 -4.78 -7.20 -0.51
C TYR A 6 -5.53 -6.75 0.76
N PHE A 7 -6.73 -6.23 0.56
CA PHE A 7 -7.67 -5.83 1.61
C PHE A 7 -9.08 -6.27 1.22
N ARG A 8 -9.78 -6.94 2.12
CA ARG A 8 -11.15 -7.34 1.87
C ARG A 8 -12.09 -6.13 1.92
N VAL A 9 -12.82 -5.88 0.85
CA VAL A 9 -13.82 -4.79 0.77
C VAL A 9 -15.26 -5.31 0.75
N ALA A 10 -15.45 -6.58 0.37
CA ALA A 10 -16.69 -7.33 0.50
C ALA A 10 -16.36 -8.82 0.70
N ARG A 11 -17.37 -9.66 0.92
CA ARG A 11 -17.16 -11.09 1.22
C ARG A 11 -16.33 -11.81 0.15
N ASP A 12 -16.55 -11.48 -1.11
CA ASP A 12 -15.93 -12.11 -2.28
C ASP A 12 -15.06 -11.13 -3.09
N ARG A 13 -14.79 -9.93 -2.55
CA ARG A 13 -14.06 -8.86 -3.23
C ARG A 13 -12.95 -8.30 -2.37
N TYR A 14 -11.80 -8.17 -3.00
CA TYR A 14 -10.61 -7.64 -2.38
C TYR A 14 -10.08 -6.47 -3.20
N PHE A 15 -9.85 -5.37 -2.55
CA PHE A 15 -9.07 -4.29 -3.12
C PHE A 15 -7.60 -4.68 -3.05
N VAL A 16 -6.93 -4.57 -4.19
CA VAL A 16 -5.51 -4.89 -4.37
C VAL A 16 -4.79 -3.59 -4.71
N PRO A 17 -4.21 -2.91 -3.71
CA PRO A 17 -3.35 -1.76 -3.99
C PRO A 17 -2.08 -2.23 -4.68
N ILE A 18 -1.64 -1.44 -5.65
CA ILE A 18 -0.42 -1.63 -6.43
C ILE A 18 0.39 -0.37 -6.28
N SER A 19 1.57 -0.49 -5.70
CA SER A 19 2.50 0.62 -5.51
C SER A 19 3.74 0.39 -6.37
N VAL A 20 4.07 1.36 -7.21
CA VAL A 20 5.21 1.31 -8.13
C VAL A 20 6.18 2.42 -7.81
N LYS A 21 7.46 2.08 -7.67
CA LYS A 21 8.54 3.04 -7.42
C LYS A 21 9.47 3.10 -8.63
N ILE A 22 9.59 4.29 -9.21
CA ILE A 22 10.37 4.57 -10.41
C ILE A 22 11.56 5.44 -10.01
N PRO A 23 12.80 5.06 -10.38
CA PRO A 23 13.95 5.95 -10.17
C PRO A 23 13.75 7.26 -10.94
N GLY A 24 14.00 8.39 -10.29
CA GLY A 24 13.86 9.68 -10.94
C GLY A 24 14.83 9.87 -12.09
N SER A 25 16.01 9.22 -12.04
CA SER A 25 16.99 9.17 -13.15
C SER A 25 16.47 8.49 -14.43
N ALA A 26 15.40 7.70 -14.31
CA ALA A 26 14.74 7.08 -15.47
C ALA A 26 13.72 8.00 -16.14
N VAL A 27 13.43 9.17 -15.55
CA VAL A 27 12.37 10.09 -15.99
C VAL A 27 13.01 11.27 -16.71
N GLY A 28 12.71 11.40 -18.01
CA GLY A 28 13.11 12.58 -18.80
C GLY A 28 12.23 13.78 -18.44
N LEU A 29 12.85 14.94 -18.28
CA LEU A 29 12.15 16.20 -18.01
C LEU A 29 12.36 17.16 -19.18
N THR A 30 11.30 17.87 -19.54
CA THR A 30 11.34 18.93 -20.56
C THR A 30 10.95 20.26 -19.94
N LYS A 31 11.76 21.29 -20.22
CA LYS A 31 11.50 22.63 -19.71
C LYS A 31 10.30 23.26 -20.43
N LYS A 32 9.30 23.67 -19.67
CA LYS A 32 8.11 24.39 -20.16
C LYS A 32 7.92 25.67 -19.34
N GLY A 33 8.45 26.78 -19.85
CA GLY A 33 8.48 28.06 -19.11
C GLY A 33 9.38 27.97 -17.88
N ALA A 34 8.83 28.26 -16.70
CA ALA A 34 9.52 28.18 -15.40
C ALA A 34 9.47 26.79 -14.75
N ARG A 35 8.88 25.77 -15.39
CA ARG A 35 8.71 24.43 -14.84
C ARG A 35 9.36 23.38 -15.72
N GLU A 36 9.77 22.30 -15.10
CA GLU A 36 10.17 21.06 -15.76
C GLU A 36 8.97 20.09 -15.74
N THR A 37 8.64 19.50 -16.89
CA THR A 37 7.45 18.65 -17.03
C THR A 37 7.79 17.33 -17.71
N THR A 38 7.01 16.29 -17.38
CA THR A 38 6.97 15.03 -18.11
C THR A 38 5.58 14.42 -18.03
N ASP A 39 5.23 13.63 -19.02
CA ASP A 39 4.04 12.80 -19.02
C ASP A 39 4.45 11.34 -18.85
N LEU A 40 3.77 10.65 -17.94
CA LEU A 40 4.01 9.25 -17.62
C LEU A 40 2.73 8.45 -17.91
N ASP A 41 2.84 7.44 -18.75
CA ASP A 41 1.78 6.48 -19.01
C ASP A 41 2.00 5.23 -18.16
N PHE A 42 0.93 4.77 -17.53
CA PHE A 42 0.90 3.55 -16.74
C PHE A 42 -0.15 2.59 -17.29
N ILE A 43 0.25 1.35 -17.52
CA ILE A 43 -0.65 0.28 -17.96
C ILE A 43 -0.39 -0.93 -17.07
N GLY A 44 -1.43 -1.37 -16.35
CA GLY A 44 -1.40 -2.61 -15.58
C GLY A 44 -2.44 -3.59 -16.10
N GLN A 45 -2.09 -4.85 -16.28
CA GLN A 45 -2.99 -5.92 -16.69
C GLN A 45 -2.88 -7.08 -15.70
N VAL A 46 -4.03 -7.52 -15.20
CA VAL A 46 -4.12 -8.66 -14.28
C VAL A 46 -4.82 -9.82 -14.98
N HIS A 47 -4.13 -10.95 -15.04
CA HIS A 47 -4.64 -12.19 -15.61
C HIS A 47 -4.82 -13.25 -14.53
N ASP A 48 -5.83 -14.10 -14.67
CA ASP A 48 -6.00 -15.27 -13.81
C ASP A 48 -5.06 -16.41 -14.20
N ALA A 49 -5.12 -17.52 -13.46
CA ALA A 49 -4.27 -18.70 -13.72
C ALA A 49 -4.50 -19.33 -15.10
N SER A 50 -5.64 -19.06 -15.75
CA SER A 50 -5.92 -19.51 -17.13
C SER A 50 -5.40 -18.55 -18.21
N GLY A 51 -4.80 -17.42 -17.83
CA GLY A 51 -4.33 -16.37 -18.73
C GLY A 51 -5.43 -15.41 -19.20
N ARG A 52 -6.64 -15.48 -18.63
CA ARG A 52 -7.73 -14.58 -18.99
C ARG A 52 -7.53 -13.23 -18.29
N LEU A 53 -7.67 -12.14 -19.04
CA LEU A 53 -7.66 -10.77 -18.50
C LEU A 53 -8.86 -10.57 -17.56
N ILE A 54 -8.57 -10.28 -16.29
CA ILE A 54 -9.57 -10.06 -15.23
C ILE A 54 -9.79 -8.59 -14.98
N SER A 55 -8.72 -7.80 -14.97
CA SER A 55 -8.78 -6.38 -14.68
C SER A 55 -7.58 -5.66 -15.29
N GLY A 56 -7.72 -4.35 -15.48
CA GLY A 56 -6.62 -3.52 -15.94
C GLY A 56 -6.72 -2.10 -15.40
N VAL A 57 -5.57 -1.45 -15.36
CA VAL A 57 -5.41 -0.02 -15.05
C VAL A 57 -4.72 0.63 -16.22
N ARG A 58 -5.22 1.79 -16.62
CA ARG A 58 -4.54 2.68 -17.57
C ARG A 58 -4.65 4.10 -17.04
N ASP A 59 -3.52 4.73 -16.88
CA ASP A 59 -3.47 6.08 -16.33
C ASP A 59 -2.39 6.90 -17.03
N GLN A 60 -2.61 8.21 -17.12
CA GLN A 60 -1.65 9.17 -17.64
C GLN A 60 -1.49 10.29 -16.64
N ILE A 61 -0.26 10.56 -16.23
CA ILE A 61 0.07 11.53 -15.20
C ILE A 61 1.01 12.57 -15.75
N ASN A 62 0.59 13.82 -15.68
CA ASN A 62 1.44 14.97 -16.00
C ASN A 62 2.15 15.43 -14.72
N VAL A 63 3.47 15.24 -14.67
CA VAL A 63 4.34 15.68 -13.58
C VAL A 63 4.85 17.08 -13.90
N LYS A 64 4.72 18.02 -12.96
CA LYS A 64 5.19 19.41 -13.06
C LYS A 64 6.06 19.71 -11.86
N LEU A 65 7.32 19.96 -12.08
CA LEU A 65 8.31 20.22 -11.05
C LEU A 65 8.81 21.67 -11.11
N SER A 66 9.17 22.21 -9.95
CA SER A 66 10.00 23.40 -9.89
C SER A 66 11.41 23.07 -10.40
N ALA A 67 12.19 24.06 -10.83
CA ALA A 67 13.60 23.85 -11.22
C ALA A 67 14.43 23.24 -10.07
N ALA A 68 14.12 23.61 -8.81
CA ALA A 68 14.79 23.06 -7.63
C ALA A 68 14.45 21.58 -7.41
N ASP A 69 13.17 21.18 -7.57
CA ASP A 69 12.76 19.78 -7.44
C ASP A 69 13.29 18.94 -8.60
N ALA A 70 13.31 19.47 -9.81
CA ALA A 70 13.86 18.80 -10.97
C ALA A 70 15.36 18.50 -10.81
N ALA A 71 16.13 19.41 -10.24
CA ALA A 71 17.56 19.21 -9.95
C ALA A 71 17.83 18.10 -8.92
N LEU A 72 16.83 17.76 -8.11
CA LEU A 72 16.90 16.66 -7.13
C LEU A 72 16.36 15.33 -7.66
N MET A 73 15.78 15.32 -8.87
CA MET A 73 15.04 14.18 -9.39
C MET A 73 15.92 12.93 -9.51
N ASP A 74 17.16 13.06 -9.94
CA ASP A 74 18.10 11.93 -10.07
C ASP A 74 18.35 11.18 -8.75
N ARG A 75 18.16 11.89 -7.63
CA ARG A 75 18.35 11.34 -6.27
C ARG A 75 17.04 10.93 -5.60
N ARG A 76 15.91 11.17 -6.25
CA ARG A 76 14.57 10.87 -5.74
C ARG A 76 13.94 9.73 -6.52
N HIS A 77 12.85 9.23 -5.99
CA HIS A 77 12.00 8.28 -6.68
C HIS A 77 10.61 8.90 -6.81
N LEU A 78 9.95 8.62 -7.92
CA LEU A 78 8.51 8.79 -8.05
C LEU A 78 7.83 7.54 -7.53
N GLN A 79 6.78 7.72 -6.75
CA GLN A 79 5.88 6.63 -6.38
C GLN A 79 4.55 6.86 -7.08
N TYR A 80 4.08 5.84 -7.77
CA TYR A 80 2.76 5.76 -8.36
C TYR A 80 1.97 4.69 -7.64
N ASP A 81 0.80 5.06 -7.13
CA ASP A 81 -0.09 4.16 -6.42
C ASP A 81 -1.42 4.06 -7.17
N THR A 82 -1.86 2.85 -7.38
CA THR A 82 -3.16 2.54 -7.98
C THR A 82 -3.76 1.32 -7.30
N GLY A 83 -4.88 0.83 -7.78
CA GLY A 83 -5.48 -0.38 -7.25
C GLY A 83 -6.62 -0.88 -8.11
N LEU A 84 -6.95 -2.13 -7.91
CA LEU A 84 -8.05 -2.80 -8.59
C LEU A 84 -8.80 -3.70 -7.61
N THR A 85 -9.96 -4.18 -8.03
CA THR A 85 -10.77 -5.08 -7.21
C THR A 85 -10.93 -6.43 -7.91
N VAL A 86 -10.55 -7.51 -7.21
CA VAL A 86 -10.66 -8.89 -7.71
C VAL A 86 -11.24 -9.81 -6.65
N GLY A 87 -11.64 -11.01 -7.04
CA GLY A 87 -11.99 -12.09 -6.13
C GLY A 87 -10.76 -12.78 -5.52
N PRO A 88 -10.95 -13.79 -4.65
CA PRO A 88 -9.89 -14.70 -4.26
C PRO A 88 -9.34 -15.47 -5.46
N GLY A 89 -8.02 -15.70 -5.48
CA GLY A 89 -7.39 -16.45 -6.57
C GLY A 89 -5.90 -16.17 -6.73
N ASN A 90 -5.31 -16.83 -7.73
CA ASN A 90 -3.93 -16.63 -8.16
C ASN A 90 -3.92 -15.80 -9.44
N TYR A 91 -3.09 -14.79 -9.45
CA TYR A 91 -3.03 -13.80 -10.52
C TYR A 91 -1.60 -13.54 -10.97
N SER A 92 -1.45 -13.11 -12.22
CA SER A 92 -0.25 -12.46 -12.73
C SER A 92 -0.56 -10.99 -13.05
N LEU A 93 0.30 -10.10 -12.63
CA LEU A 93 0.27 -8.68 -12.96
C LEU A 93 1.41 -8.38 -13.92
N THR A 94 1.09 -7.87 -15.10
CA THR A 94 2.05 -7.24 -16.00
C THR A 94 1.84 -5.73 -15.91
N PHE A 95 2.89 -5.00 -15.55
CA PHE A 95 2.86 -3.56 -15.38
C PHE A 95 3.88 -2.89 -16.31
N LEU A 96 3.45 -1.85 -17.01
CA LEU A 96 4.27 -1.04 -17.89
C LEU A 96 4.19 0.42 -17.42
N ALA A 97 5.35 1.05 -17.31
CA ALA A 97 5.49 2.50 -17.17
C ALA A 97 6.28 3.03 -18.36
N ARG A 98 5.79 4.08 -19.00
CA ARG A 98 6.43 4.75 -20.14
C ARG A 98 6.53 6.22 -19.85
N GLU A 99 7.65 6.82 -20.17
CA GLU A 99 7.89 8.25 -20.16
C GLU A 99 7.82 8.76 -21.62
N ASP A 100 6.99 9.77 -21.85
CA ASP A 100 6.64 10.19 -23.21
C ASP A 100 7.69 11.08 -23.89
N GLN A 101 8.60 11.74 -23.15
CA GLN A 101 9.58 12.67 -23.72
C GLN A 101 10.69 11.92 -24.45
N THR A 102 11.23 10.89 -23.85
CA THR A 102 12.33 10.09 -24.41
C THR A 102 11.85 8.73 -24.92
N GLY A 103 10.60 8.35 -24.65
CA GLY A 103 10.04 7.05 -24.96
C GLY A 103 10.61 5.90 -24.12
N LYS A 104 11.35 6.20 -23.06
CA LYS A 104 11.85 5.19 -22.14
C LYS A 104 10.67 4.46 -21.49
N MET A 105 10.77 3.15 -21.44
CA MET A 105 9.75 2.30 -20.81
C MET A 105 10.39 1.26 -19.91
N GLY A 106 9.66 0.88 -18.89
CA GLY A 106 10.00 -0.24 -18.03
C GLY A 106 8.79 -1.15 -17.86
N THR A 107 9.03 -2.45 -17.89
CA THR A 107 8.01 -3.46 -17.63
C THR A 107 8.37 -4.26 -16.39
N PHE A 108 7.35 -4.70 -15.69
CA PHE A 108 7.47 -5.56 -14.55
C PHE A 108 6.36 -6.61 -14.56
N GLU A 109 6.71 -7.85 -14.31
CA GLU A 109 5.76 -8.94 -14.17
C GLU A 109 5.93 -9.60 -12.81
N THR A 110 4.81 -9.84 -12.12
CA THR A 110 4.80 -10.54 -10.84
C THR A 110 3.56 -11.40 -10.71
N ARG A 111 3.66 -12.42 -9.86
CA ARG A 111 2.51 -13.23 -9.44
C ARG A 111 2.12 -12.87 -8.03
N PHE A 112 0.82 -12.86 -7.77
CA PHE A 112 0.30 -12.65 -6.43
C PHE A 112 -0.92 -13.51 -6.18
N THR A 113 -1.20 -13.76 -4.90
CA THR A 113 -2.35 -14.53 -4.46
C THR A 113 -3.23 -13.67 -3.59
N VAL A 114 -4.52 -13.64 -3.89
CA VAL A 114 -5.55 -13.08 -3.01
C VAL A 114 -6.20 -14.27 -2.29
N PRO A 115 -6.00 -14.42 -0.98
CA PRO A 115 -6.54 -15.57 -0.25
C PRO A 115 -8.07 -15.48 -0.11
N ASP A 116 -8.73 -16.63 -0.11
CA ASP A 116 -10.12 -16.68 0.31
C ASP A 116 -10.20 -16.67 1.84
N LEU A 117 -10.44 -15.49 2.41
CA LEU A 117 -10.57 -15.31 3.85
C LEU A 117 -11.92 -15.79 4.41
N ASN A 118 -12.82 -16.32 3.59
CA ASN A 118 -14.09 -16.87 4.06
C ASN A 118 -14.00 -18.35 4.43
N THR A 119 -12.95 -19.03 3.99
CA THR A 119 -12.70 -20.43 4.23
C THR A 119 -11.75 -20.62 5.43
N GLY A 120 -12.01 -21.66 6.23
CA GLY A 120 -11.15 -22.03 7.35
C GLY A 120 -11.55 -21.41 8.70
N LYS A 121 -10.83 -21.86 9.75
CA LYS A 121 -11.03 -21.45 11.15
C LYS A 121 -10.02 -20.40 11.61
N ASN A 122 -9.09 -20.00 10.74
CA ASN A 122 -8.03 -19.08 11.09
C ASN A 122 -8.53 -17.64 11.14
N LEU A 123 -7.85 -16.85 11.90
CA LEU A 123 -8.06 -15.40 11.94
C LEU A 123 -7.84 -14.80 10.55
N ARG A 124 -8.73 -13.92 10.16
CA ARG A 124 -8.76 -13.31 8.82
C ARG A 124 -8.06 -11.96 8.87
N VAL A 125 -6.89 -11.86 8.27
CA VAL A 125 -6.05 -10.65 8.31
C VAL A 125 -5.72 -10.20 6.89
N SER A 126 -5.67 -8.88 6.66
CA SER A 126 -5.18 -8.30 5.40
C SER A 126 -3.67 -8.46 5.24
N SER A 127 -3.13 -7.98 4.11
CA SER A 127 -1.71 -7.63 4.03
C SER A 127 -1.32 -6.66 5.14
N VAL A 128 -0.05 -6.73 5.56
CA VAL A 128 0.53 -5.83 6.56
C VAL A 128 1.33 -4.76 5.82
N ILE A 129 0.87 -3.51 5.92
CA ILE A 129 1.53 -2.37 5.30
C ILE A 129 2.54 -1.75 6.27
N LEU A 130 3.76 -1.60 5.81
CA LEU A 130 4.80 -0.83 6.48
C LEU A 130 4.93 0.54 5.79
N SER A 131 4.90 1.60 6.57
CA SER A 131 5.00 2.98 6.07
C SER A 131 5.77 3.86 7.03
N SER A 132 6.28 4.97 6.54
CA SER A 132 6.76 6.09 7.36
C SER A 132 6.17 7.43 6.92
N GLN A 133 5.19 7.38 6.00
CA GLN A 133 4.63 8.57 5.37
C GLN A 133 3.10 8.48 5.28
N LYS A 134 2.48 9.62 5.50
CA LYS A 134 1.07 9.86 5.18
C LYS A 134 0.99 11.09 4.30
N GLU A 135 0.09 11.07 3.35
CA GLU A 135 -0.18 12.22 2.50
C GLU A 135 -1.66 12.58 2.52
N ALA A 136 -1.96 13.86 2.33
CA ALA A 136 -3.35 14.28 2.19
C ALA A 136 -3.92 13.65 0.90
N VAL A 137 -5.16 13.15 0.97
CA VAL A 137 -5.84 12.54 -0.19
C VAL A 137 -5.90 13.51 -1.38
N SER A 138 -6.00 14.83 -1.13
CA SER A 138 -5.97 15.86 -2.15
C SER A 138 -4.63 15.99 -2.90
N ALA A 139 -3.55 15.46 -2.32
CA ALA A 139 -2.20 15.48 -2.91
C ALA A 139 -1.78 14.13 -3.50
N ALA A 140 -2.55 13.08 -3.22
CA ALA A 140 -2.25 11.74 -3.73
C ALA A 140 -2.45 11.67 -5.25
N VAL A 141 -1.53 10.99 -5.92
CA VAL A 141 -1.51 10.82 -7.38
C VAL A 141 -1.85 9.37 -7.71
N GLY A 142 -2.82 9.16 -8.61
CA GLY A 142 -3.20 7.82 -9.09
C GLY A 142 -4.67 7.72 -9.51
N ALA A 143 -5.01 6.75 -10.33
CA ALA A 143 -6.35 6.55 -10.87
C ALA A 143 -7.42 6.31 -9.79
N ALA A 144 -7.06 5.65 -8.69
CA ALA A 144 -7.95 5.41 -7.57
C ALA A 144 -8.32 6.70 -6.81
N ASP A 145 -7.47 7.70 -6.86
CA ASP A 145 -7.63 8.93 -6.09
C ASP A 145 -8.61 9.93 -6.74
N ASN A 146 -8.91 9.75 -8.02
CA ASN A 146 -9.84 10.61 -8.76
C ASN A 146 -11.32 10.22 -8.58
N ASN A 147 -11.61 9.05 -7.97
CA ASN A 147 -12.97 8.57 -7.74
C ASN A 147 -13.36 8.66 -6.26
N LYS A 148 -14.22 9.61 -5.88
CA LYS A 148 -14.68 9.82 -4.50
C LYS A 148 -15.28 8.57 -3.84
N LYS A 149 -15.94 7.68 -4.61
CA LYS A 149 -16.48 6.42 -4.07
C LYS A 149 -15.40 5.39 -3.77
N LEU A 150 -14.35 5.34 -4.60
CA LEU A 150 -13.17 4.50 -4.33
C LEU A 150 -12.40 5.01 -3.11
N LEU A 151 -12.25 6.32 -2.98
CA LEU A 151 -11.60 6.94 -1.82
C LEU A 151 -12.33 6.66 -0.50
N ALA A 152 -13.66 6.72 -0.49
CA ALA A 152 -14.46 6.48 0.73
C ALA A 152 -14.29 5.06 1.29
N ASN A 153 -13.97 4.09 0.44
CA ASN A 153 -13.78 2.67 0.82
C ASN A 153 -12.32 2.20 0.70
N HIS A 154 -11.40 3.11 0.38
CA HIS A 154 -10.00 2.76 0.20
C HIS A 154 -9.37 2.38 1.57
N PRO A 155 -8.87 1.15 1.75
CA PRO A 155 -8.38 0.67 3.04
C PRO A 155 -7.27 1.51 3.64
N LEU A 156 -6.40 2.07 2.79
CA LEU A 156 -5.25 2.87 3.21
C LEU A 156 -5.60 4.36 3.44
N VAL A 157 -6.86 4.75 3.27
CA VAL A 157 -7.31 6.14 3.54
C VAL A 157 -8.01 6.19 4.89
N GLN A 158 -7.48 6.99 5.79
CA GLN A 158 -8.00 7.19 7.14
C GLN A 158 -7.99 8.67 7.51
N GLY A 159 -9.14 9.20 7.91
CA GLY A 159 -9.23 10.60 8.35
C GLY A 159 -8.75 11.61 7.30
N GLY A 160 -8.99 11.36 6.01
CA GLY A 160 -8.54 12.22 4.92
C GLY A 160 -7.04 12.13 4.58
N GLN A 161 -6.33 11.20 5.19
CA GLN A 161 -4.93 10.91 4.89
C GLN A 161 -4.77 9.50 4.34
N LYS A 162 -3.92 9.35 3.34
CA LYS A 162 -3.53 8.07 2.75
C LYS A 162 -2.20 7.60 3.33
N ILE A 163 -2.17 6.36 3.76
CA ILE A 163 -0.94 5.67 4.15
C ILE A 163 -0.19 5.32 2.87
N VAL A 164 1.06 5.77 2.75
CA VAL A 164 1.91 5.50 1.59
C VAL A 164 2.77 4.27 1.88
N PRO A 165 2.55 3.11 1.20
CA PRO A 165 3.35 1.91 1.45
C PRO A 165 4.83 2.13 1.17
N SER A 166 5.69 1.58 2.02
CA SER A 166 7.15 1.62 1.81
C SER A 166 7.61 0.39 1.03
N ILE A 167 7.62 0.48 -0.29
CA ILE A 167 7.96 -0.63 -1.20
C ILE A 167 9.36 -1.21 -0.93
N THR A 168 10.32 -0.36 -0.57
CA THR A 168 11.68 -0.79 -0.28
C THR A 168 11.87 -1.33 1.13
N ARG A 169 10.92 -1.04 2.03
CA ARG A 169 10.96 -1.39 3.45
C ARG A 169 12.23 -0.92 4.15
N VAL A 170 12.81 0.17 3.64
CA VAL A 170 13.99 0.82 4.22
C VAL A 170 13.55 2.08 4.94
N PHE A 171 13.88 2.16 6.22
CA PHE A 171 13.47 3.26 7.09
C PHE A 171 14.70 3.88 7.75
N ARG A 172 14.68 5.19 7.93
CA ARG A 172 15.73 5.89 8.67
C ARG A 172 15.42 5.88 10.17
N LYS A 173 16.46 6.00 10.95
CA LYS A 173 16.38 5.99 12.42
C LYS A 173 15.55 7.15 13.00
N ASP A 174 15.50 8.29 12.30
CA ASP A 174 14.73 9.48 12.67
C ASP A 174 13.23 9.39 12.32
N GLN A 175 12.81 8.29 11.69
CA GLN A 175 11.42 8.07 11.29
C GLN A 175 10.63 7.29 12.34
N THR A 176 9.31 7.38 12.20
CA THR A 176 8.35 6.48 12.89
C THR A 176 7.83 5.47 11.89
N LEU A 177 8.02 4.19 12.19
CA LEU A 177 7.42 3.10 11.44
C LEU A 177 5.94 3.02 11.77
N GLN A 178 5.09 3.13 10.76
CA GLN A 178 3.68 2.82 10.85
C GLN A 178 3.44 1.40 10.33
N VAL A 179 2.81 0.57 11.14
CA VAL A 179 2.37 -0.78 10.76
C VAL A 179 0.85 -0.77 10.71
N TYR A 180 0.29 -1.01 9.53
CA TYR A 180 -1.16 -1.02 9.32
C TYR A 180 -1.63 -2.35 8.77
N PHE A 181 -2.72 -2.86 9.31
CA PHE A 181 -3.43 -4.05 8.82
C PHE A 181 -4.87 -4.07 9.33
N GLU A 182 -5.66 -4.98 8.80
CA GLU A 182 -7.06 -5.16 9.14
C GLU A 182 -7.36 -6.60 9.56
N VAL A 183 -8.17 -6.75 10.58
CA VAL A 183 -8.76 -8.02 10.99
C VAL A 183 -10.22 -8.03 10.59
N TYR A 184 -10.67 -9.15 10.01
CA TYR A 184 -12.03 -9.26 9.47
C TYR A 184 -12.90 -10.19 10.30
N ASP A 185 -14.15 -9.78 10.51
CA ASP A 185 -15.18 -10.47 11.25
C ASP A 185 -14.66 -11.05 12.57
N PRO A 186 -14.06 -10.21 13.45
CA PRO A 186 -13.63 -10.67 14.76
C PRO A 186 -14.82 -11.17 15.55
N SER A 187 -14.62 -12.25 16.31
CA SER A 187 -15.67 -12.77 17.18
C SER A 187 -16.06 -11.72 18.21
N PRO A 188 -17.35 -11.54 18.49
CA PRO A 188 -17.79 -10.63 19.52
C PRO A 188 -17.41 -11.17 20.91
N ASP A 189 -17.19 -10.28 21.85
CA ASP A 189 -17.13 -10.60 23.25
C ASP A 189 -18.46 -11.23 23.69
N PRO A 190 -18.45 -12.38 24.38
CA PRO A 190 -19.69 -13.07 24.77
C PRO A 190 -20.62 -12.21 25.63
N GLU A 191 -20.07 -11.36 26.50
CA GLU A 191 -20.84 -10.55 27.45
C GLU A 191 -21.20 -9.18 26.86
N GLN A 192 -20.22 -8.50 26.24
CA GLN A 192 -20.39 -7.12 25.77
C GLN A 192 -20.93 -7.01 24.35
N LYS A 193 -20.93 -8.11 23.59
CA LYS A 193 -21.31 -8.17 22.16
C LYS A 193 -20.55 -7.20 21.26
N THR A 194 -19.42 -6.69 21.74
CA THR A 194 -18.51 -5.81 20.99
C THR A 194 -17.38 -6.65 20.40
N PRO A 195 -16.73 -6.17 19.32
CA PRO A 195 -15.54 -6.84 18.80
C PRO A 195 -14.48 -6.99 19.89
N ASN A 196 -13.94 -8.19 20.05
CA ASN A 196 -12.88 -8.47 21.01
C ASN A 196 -11.64 -8.97 20.27
N VAL A 197 -10.86 -8.03 19.78
CA VAL A 197 -9.62 -8.33 19.07
C VAL A 197 -8.48 -7.52 19.68
N LEU A 198 -7.41 -8.23 19.99
CA LEU A 198 -6.18 -7.67 20.54
C LEU A 198 -5.05 -7.93 19.55
N ALA A 199 -4.23 -6.93 19.28
CA ALA A 199 -3.06 -7.11 18.43
C ALA A 199 -1.83 -6.40 19.01
N ALA A 200 -0.66 -6.91 18.67
CA ALA A 200 0.63 -6.31 18.98
C ALA A 200 1.59 -6.49 17.80
N VAL A 201 2.59 -5.61 17.71
CA VAL A 201 3.66 -5.71 16.73
C VAL A 201 4.96 -5.98 17.44
N GLU A 202 5.70 -6.96 16.95
CA GLU A 202 7.03 -7.30 17.43
C GLU A 202 8.05 -7.09 16.32
N LEU A 203 9.22 -6.55 16.69
CA LEU A 203 10.38 -6.47 15.80
C LEU A 203 11.44 -7.48 16.28
N MET A 204 11.82 -8.33 15.35
CA MET A 204 12.80 -9.39 15.58
C MET A 204 14.09 -9.08 14.83
N GLN A 205 15.23 -9.31 15.46
CA GLN A 205 16.55 -9.22 14.83
C GLN A 205 17.37 -10.45 15.19
N GLY A 206 17.88 -11.16 14.20
CA GLY A 206 18.65 -12.40 14.42
C GLY A 206 17.88 -13.46 15.22
N GLY A 207 16.57 -13.57 15.03
CA GLY A 207 15.71 -14.51 15.75
C GLY A 207 15.34 -14.08 17.18
N ARG A 208 15.79 -12.93 17.65
CA ARG A 208 15.49 -12.40 18.99
C ARG A 208 14.50 -11.22 18.89
N LYS A 209 13.54 -11.18 19.79
CA LYS A 209 12.66 -10.04 19.95
C LYS A 209 13.42 -8.87 20.56
N VAL A 210 13.47 -7.74 19.84
CA VAL A 210 14.18 -6.52 20.25
C VAL A 210 13.23 -5.40 20.63
N LEU A 211 11.98 -5.48 20.15
CA LEU A 211 10.93 -4.53 20.50
C LEU A 211 9.56 -5.23 20.45
N SER A 212 8.69 -4.87 21.37
CA SER A 212 7.25 -5.20 21.33
C SER A 212 6.46 -3.90 21.54
N SER A 213 5.43 -3.70 20.74
CA SER A 213 4.48 -2.63 21.00
C SER A 213 3.60 -2.96 22.21
N GLU A 214 2.99 -1.93 22.81
CA GLU A 214 1.85 -2.15 23.68
C GLU A 214 0.71 -2.83 22.90
N PRO A 215 0.03 -3.82 23.48
CA PRO A 215 -1.12 -4.44 22.85
C PRO A 215 -2.24 -3.42 22.64
N MET A 216 -2.79 -3.39 21.43
CA MET A 216 -3.92 -2.54 21.10
C MET A 216 -5.20 -3.38 21.01
N ARG A 217 -6.24 -2.94 21.73
CA ARG A 217 -7.57 -3.56 21.64
C ARG A 217 -8.47 -2.73 20.75
N VAL A 218 -9.13 -3.38 19.80
CA VAL A 218 -10.19 -2.76 19.00
C VAL A 218 -11.55 -3.24 19.51
N SER A 219 -12.33 -2.28 20.00
CA SER A 219 -13.71 -2.48 20.49
C SER A 219 -14.77 -1.90 19.57
N LYS A 220 -14.37 -1.21 18.49
CA LYS A 220 -15.27 -0.61 17.49
C LYS A 220 -14.79 -0.98 16.09
N LEU A 221 -15.70 -1.49 15.27
CA LEU A 221 -15.43 -1.76 13.86
C LEU A 221 -15.42 -0.47 13.03
N ALA A 222 -14.81 -0.53 11.86
CA ALA A 222 -14.84 0.57 10.91
C ALA A 222 -16.30 0.88 10.49
N THR A 223 -16.65 2.15 10.46
CA THR A 223 -18.03 2.58 10.14
C THR A 223 -18.37 2.42 8.66
N THR A 224 -17.38 2.55 7.79
CA THR A 224 -17.57 2.50 6.32
C THR A 224 -17.49 1.11 5.73
N ARG A 225 -16.90 0.14 6.47
CA ARG A 225 -16.72 -1.25 6.04
C ARG A 225 -17.09 -2.21 7.16
N PRO A 226 -18.31 -2.80 7.10
CA PRO A 226 -18.78 -3.71 8.15
C PRO A 226 -17.85 -4.91 8.37
N GLY A 227 -17.68 -5.31 9.61
CA GLY A 227 -16.84 -6.46 9.98
C GLY A 227 -15.33 -6.20 9.92
N VAL A 228 -14.89 -4.95 9.77
CA VAL A 228 -13.46 -4.60 9.69
C VAL A 228 -12.99 -3.96 10.98
N ALA A 229 -11.96 -4.55 11.59
CA ALA A 229 -11.21 -3.99 12.72
C ALA A 229 -9.83 -3.53 12.24
N PRO A 230 -9.63 -2.21 12.00
CA PRO A 230 -8.34 -1.68 11.55
C PRO A 230 -7.39 -1.50 12.72
N PHE A 231 -6.12 -1.86 12.51
CA PHE A 231 -5.01 -1.64 13.43
C PHE A 231 -3.96 -0.74 12.79
N SER A 232 -3.48 0.23 13.57
CA SER A 232 -2.42 1.15 13.14
C SER A 232 -1.48 1.42 14.30
N PHE A 233 -0.28 0.83 14.23
CA PHE A 233 0.77 1.00 15.22
C PHE A 233 1.77 2.05 14.74
N GLN A 234 2.33 2.81 15.66
CA GLN A 234 3.39 3.78 15.42
C GLN A 234 4.59 3.43 16.30
N ILE A 235 5.70 3.07 15.68
CA ILE A 235 6.91 2.60 16.34
C ILE A 235 8.04 3.58 16.03
N PRO A 236 8.48 4.41 17.00
CA PRO A 236 9.65 5.27 16.83
C PRO A 236 10.91 4.43 16.65
N LEU A 237 11.66 4.67 15.56
CA LEU A 237 12.84 3.87 15.23
C LEU A 237 14.13 4.38 15.88
N ALA A 238 14.09 5.51 16.59
CA ALA A 238 15.26 6.18 17.17
C ALA A 238 16.09 5.27 18.12
N ARG A 239 15.43 4.33 18.79
CA ARG A 239 16.08 3.42 19.76
C ARG A 239 16.61 2.14 19.12
N LEU A 240 16.30 1.86 17.85
CA LEU A 240 16.76 0.67 17.17
C LEU A 240 18.16 0.88 16.60
N GLN A 241 18.97 -0.17 16.61
CA GLN A 241 20.25 -0.16 15.91
C GLN A 241 20.03 -0.36 14.40
N PRO A 242 20.90 0.18 13.54
CA PRO A 242 20.82 -0.14 12.11
C PRO A 242 20.96 -1.64 11.87
N GLY A 243 20.16 -2.19 10.95
CA GLY A 243 20.17 -3.61 10.63
C GLY A 243 18.87 -4.09 9.97
N GLU A 244 18.80 -5.37 9.74
CA GLU A 244 17.61 -6.03 9.20
C GLU A 244 16.71 -6.52 10.34
N TYR A 245 15.42 -6.29 10.17
CA TYR A 245 14.39 -6.67 11.13
C TYR A 245 13.25 -7.41 10.46
N ILE A 246 12.67 -8.36 11.16
CA ILE A 246 11.39 -8.97 10.79
C ILE A 246 10.31 -8.30 11.65
N SER A 247 9.31 -7.70 11.00
CA SER A 247 8.11 -7.21 11.67
C SER A 247 7.08 -8.33 11.72
N GLN A 248 6.71 -8.73 12.92
CA GLN A 248 5.69 -9.75 13.18
C GLN A 248 4.46 -9.10 13.81
N VAL A 249 3.29 -9.44 13.30
CA VAL A 249 2.00 -9.04 13.85
C VAL A 249 1.41 -10.24 14.58
N ASN A 250 1.07 -10.05 15.85
CA ASN A 250 0.37 -11.03 16.68
C ASN A 250 -1.05 -10.53 16.93
N VAL A 251 -2.03 -11.39 16.68
CA VAL A 251 -3.47 -11.07 16.80
C VAL A 251 -4.16 -12.19 17.58
#